data_1f38b10f38fe724df33537e6973ec07c
#
_entry.id   1f38b10f38fe724df33537e6973ec07c
#
_cell.length_a   1.000
_cell.length_b   1.000
_cell.length_c   1.000
_cell.angle_alpha   90.00
_cell.angle_beta   90.00
_cell.angle_gamma   90.00
#
_symmetry.space_group_name_H-M   'P 1'
#
loop_
_entity.id
_entity.type
_entity.pdbx_description
1 polymer ?
#
loop_
_entity_poly.entity_id
_entity_poly.type
_entity_poly.pdbx_seq_one_letter_code
_entity_poly.pdbx_strand_id
1 'polypeptide(L)'
;MILEKIKKPNDIHKVSLEDFPRLAEEIRSFLIQSVSETGGHLASNLGVVELTLALHNVLDLPQDKLIWDVGHQAYTHKILTGRKDGFKDLRKEGGLSGFPKRNESNCDSFDTGHSSNSISAGPVSYTHLTLPTNSLV
;
A
#
# COMPACT_ATOMS: atom_id res chain seq x y z
N MET A 1 11.91 -7.43 15.65
CA MET A 1 11.74 -6.43 14.55
C MET A 1 10.36 -5.81 14.62
N ILE A 2 10.28 -4.54 14.34
CA ILE A 2 9.00 -3.81 14.34
C ILE A 2 8.10 -4.31 13.22
N LEU A 3 8.68 -4.58 12.06
CA LEU A 3 7.93 -5.02 10.88
C LEU A 3 7.14 -6.30 11.13
N GLU A 4 7.63 -7.19 11.96
CA GLU A 4 6.94 -8.43 12.29
C GLU A 4 5.62 -8.23 13.03
N LYS A 5 5.42 -7.06 13.62
CA LYS A 5 4.18 -6.73 14.35
C LYS A 5 3.08 -6.25 13.41
N ILE A 6 3.41 -5.95 12.16
CA ILE A 6 2.45 -5.45 11.18
C ILE A 6 1.92 -6.64 10.38
N LYS A 7 0.70 -7.08 10.71
CA LYS A 7 0.07 -8.27 10.14
C LYS A 7 -1.25 -8.00 9.46
N LYS A 8 -1.84 -6.83 9.67
CA LYS A 8 -3.13 -6.46 9.09
C LYS A 8 -3.20 -4.93 8.94
N PRO A 9 -4.19 -4.43 8.17
CA PRO A 9 -4.36 -2.99 8.03
C PRO A 9 -4.46 -2.29 9.39
N ASN A 10 -3.90 -1.09 9.47
CA ASN A 10 -3.90 -0.22 10.65
C ASN A 10 -3.02 -0.68 11.81
N ASP A 11 -2.32 -1.81 11.70
CA ASP A 11 -1.37 -2.21 12.75
C ASP A 11 -0.26 -1.17 12.94
N ILE A 12 0.04 -0.37 11.92
CA ILE A 12 1.02 0.70 12.03
C ILE A 12 0.61 1.74 13.08
N HIS A 13 -0.68 1.90 13.36
CA HIS A 13 -1.16 2.84 14.38
C HIS A 13 -0.67 2.46 15.78
N LYS A 14 -0.24 1.23 15.98
CA LYS A 14 0.31 0.74 17.25
C LYS A 14 1.82 0.98 17.37
N VAL A 15 2.46 1.44 16.31
CA VAL A 15 3.90 1.72 16.31
C VAL A 15 4.14 3.15 16.73
N SER A 16 5.06 3.36 17.67
CA SER A 16 5.45 4.71 18.10
C SER A 16 6.11 5.46 16.96
N LEU A 17 5.84 6.77 16.85
CA LEU A 17 6.50 7.61 15.85
C LEU A 17 8.02 7.58 15.97
N GLU A 18 8.55 7.39 17.18
CA GLU A 18 9.98 7.27 17.40
C GLU A 18 10.59 6.07 16.69
N ASP A 19 9.79 5.03 16.45
CA ASP A 19 10.23 3.80 15.80
C ASP A 19 10.07 3.84 14.28
N PHE A 20 9.46 4.88 13.71
CA PHE A 20 9.23 4.97 12.27
C PHE A 20 10.52 4.96 11.44
N PRO A 21 11.60 5.68 11.81
CA PRO A 21 12.85 5.57 11.05
C PRO A 21 13.38 4.14 11.00
N ARG A 22 13.30 3.42 12.10
CA ARG A 22 13.72 2.02 12.17
C ARG A 22 12.82 1.12 11.34
N LEU A 23 11.51 1.34 11.42
CA LEU A 23 10.55 0.61 10.58
C LEU A 23 10.83 0.83 9.09
N ALA A 24 11.12 2.08 8.71
CA ALA A 24 11.48 2.40 7.33
C ALA A 24 12.70 1.62 6.86
N GLU A 25 13.73 1.53 7.70
CA GLU A 25 14.94 0.75 7.39
C GLU A 25 14.62 -0.74 7.23
N GLU A 26 13.78 -1.28 8.10
CA GLU A 26 13.37 -2.69 8.03
C GLU A 26 12.59 -2.96 6.73
N ILE A 27 11.70 -2.05 6.35
CA ILE A 27 10.95 -2.16 5.10
C ILE A 27 11.88 -2.10 3.89
N ARG A 28 12.84 -1.16 3.89
CA ARG A 28 13.82 -1.07 2.80
C ARG A 28 14.63 -2.34 2.66
N SER A 29 15.12 -2.88 3.76
CA SER A 29 15.88 -4.14 3.73
C SER A 29 15.03 -5.28 3.19
N PHE A 30 13.78 -5.36 3.61
CA PHE A 30 12.85 -6.37 3.12
C PHE A 30 12.59 -6.21 1.62
N LEU A 31 12.38 -4.99 1.13
CA LEU A 31 12.13 -4.72 -0.29
C LEU A 31 13.35 -5.09 -1.13
N ILE A 32 14.55 -4.71 -0.69
CA ILE A 32 15.77 -5.02 -1.42
C ILE A 32 15.93 -6.54 -1.54
N GLN A 33 15.74 -7.27 -0.45
CA GLN A 33 15.83 -8.72 -0.44
C GLN A 33 14.79 -9.35 -1.35
N SER A 34 13.53 -8.96 -1.21
CA SER A 34 12.42 -9.55 -1.97
C SER A 34 12.56 -9.29 -3.46
N VAL A 35 12.83 -8.04 -3.85
CA VAL A 35 12.95 -7.68 -5.27
C VAL A 35 14.19 -8.30 -5.91
N SER A 36 15.27 -8.50 -5.14
CA SER A 36 16.45 -9.19 -5.66
C SER A 36 16.14 -10.65 -6.04
N GLU A 37 15.15 -11.25 -5.41
CA GLU A 37 14.76 -12.64 -5.67
C GLU A 37 13.68 -12.76 -6.75
N THR A 38 12.71 -11.86 -6.76
CA THR A 38 11.54 -11.96 -7.64
C THR A 38 11.57 -11.02 -8.84
N GLY A 39 12.41 -9.99 -8.81
CA GLY A 39 12.30 -8.86 -9.71
C GLY A 39 11.19 -7.91 -9.27
N GLY A 40 11.13 -6.76 -9.89
CA GLY A 40 10.11 -5.76 -9.60
C GLY A 40 10.69 -4.34 -9.62
N HIS A 41 9.89 -3.40 -9.14
CA HIS A 41 10.22 -1.96 -9.15
C HIS A 41 10.86 -1.58 -7.81
N LEU A 42 12.19 -1.47 -7.76
CA LEU A 42 12.89 -1.21 -6.51
C LEU A 42 13.00 0.28 -6.19
N ALA A 43 13.58 1.06 -7.11
CA ALA A 43 13.92 2.47 -6.83
C ALA A 43 12.69 3.30 -6.48
N SER A 44 11.60 3.17 -7.23
CA SER A 44 10.37 3.91 -6.98
C SER A 44 9.74 3.54 -5.63
N ASN A 45 9.83 2.27 -5.24
CA ASN A 45 9.29 1.83 -3.96
C ASN A 45 10.17 2.27 -2.78
N LEU A 46 11.49 2.24 -2.92
CA LEU A 46 12.38 2.76 -1.88
C LEU A 46 12.17 4.25 -1.64
N GLY A 47 11.83 4.99 -2.69
CA GLY A 47 11.63 6.44 -2.61
C GLY A 47 10.35 6.86 -1.89
N VAL A 48 9.38 5.96 -1.69
CA VAL A 48 8.09 6.31 -1.09
C VAL A 48 7.82 5.58 0.23
N VAL A 49 8.85 4.99 0.85
CA VAL A 49 8.67 4.26 2.12
C VAL A 49 8.13 5.20 3.20
N GLU A 50 8.82 6.31 3.46
CA GLU A 50 8.41 7.26 4.50
C GLU A 50 7.06 7.90 4.18
N LEU A 51 6.82 8.26 2.92
CA LEU A 51 5.53 8.81 2.51
C LEU A 51 4.41 7.82 2.80
N THR A 52 4.61 6.56 2.47
CA THR A 52 3.59 5.52 2.70
C THR A 52 3.36 5.30 4.19
N LEU A 53 4.42 5.29 5.00
CA LEU A 53 4.27 5.20 6.45
C LEU A 53 3.44 6.37 7.00
N ALA A 54 3.73 7.58 6.55
CA ALA A 54 3.01 8.77 6.99
C ALA A 54 1.53 8.72 6.60
N LEU A 55 1.24 8.30 5.38
CA LEU A 55 -0.14 8.15 4.91
C LEU A 55 -0.90 7.12 5.75
N HIS A 56 -0.32 5.95 5.94
CA HIS A 56 -0.96 4.90 6.73
C HIS A 56 -1.12 5.28 8.19
N ASN A 57 -0.24 6.14 8.71
CA ASN A 57 -0.34 6.62 10.08
C ASN A 57 -1.59 7.48 10.31
N VAL A 58 -2.02 8.22 9.30
CA VAL A 58 -3.18 9.12 9.42
C VAL A 58 -4.47 8.54 8.84
N LEU A 59 -4.37 7.54 7.95
CA LEU A 59 -5.55 6.93 7.33
C LEU A 59 -6.05 5.75 8.15
N ASP A 60 -7.35 5.55 8.11
CA ASP A 60 -8.03 4.39 8.70
C ASP A 60 -8.56 3.53 7.56
N LEU A 61 -7.83 2.49 7.22
CA LEU A 61 -8.14 1.63 6.07
C LEU A 61 -9.02 0.45 6.51
N PRO A 62 -9.98 0.03 5.70
CA PRO A 62 -10.24 0.48 4.32
C PRO A 62 -11.26 1.62 4.20
N GLN A 63 -11.71 2.22 5.32
CA GLN A 63 -12.69 3.31 5.28
C GLN A 63 -12.17 4.49 4.46
N ASP A 64 -10.94 4.93 4.74
CA ASP A 64 -10.26 5.93 3.94
C ASP A 64 -9.76 5.28 2.65
N LYS A 65 -9.62 6.06 1.60
CA LYS A 65 -9.20 5.55 0.29
C LYS A 65 -7.84 6.10 -0.08
N LEU A 66 -6.99 5.21 -0.58
CA LEU A 66 -5.68 5.55 -1.07
C LEU A 66 -5.56 5.03 -2.50
N ILE A 67 -5.32 5.93 -3.43
CA ILE A 67 -5.18 5.61 -4.85
C ILE A 67 -3.77 6.01 -5.27
N TRP A 68 -3.05 5.09 -5.88
CA TRP A 68 -1.70 5.32 -6.36
C TRP A 68 -1.73 5.81 -7.79
N ASP A 69 -1.14 6.98 -8.03
CA ASP A 69 -0.95 7.48 -9.38
C ASP A 69 0.32 6.82 -9.93
N VAL A 70 0.12 5.93 -10.87
CA VAL A 70 1.05 4.89 -11.31
C VAL A 70 1.31 3.88 -10.18
N GLY A 71 0.66 2.72 -10.29
CA GLY A 71 0.55 1.76 -9.19
C GLY A 71 1.79 0.96 -8.84
N HIS A 72 2.88 1.06 -9.63
CA HIS A 72 4.09 0.26 -9.40
C HIS A 72 4.82 0.63 -8.09
N GLN A 73 4.42 1.69 -7.41
CA GLN A 73 5.05 2.19 -6.17
C GLN A 73 4.26 1.78 -4.90
N ALA A 74 3.46 0.73 -4.97
CA ALA A 74 2.54 0.37 -3.88
C ALA A 74 3.05 -0.79 -3.00
N TYR A 75 4.33 -1.15 -3.07
CA TYR A 75 4.84 -2.32 -2.33
C TYR A 75 4.77 -2.12 -0.82
N THR A 76 5.16 -0.97 -0.30
CA THR A 76 5.06 -0.68 1.14
C THR A 76 3.61 -0.69 1.60
N HIS A 77 2.68 -0.18 0.77
CA HIS A 77 1.25 -0.24 1.05
C HIS A 77 0.79 -1.71 1.22
N LYS A 78 1.26 -2.61 0.36
CA LYS A 78 0.93 -4.03 0.48
C LYS A 78 1.50 -4.63 1.77
N ILE A 79 2.72 -4.28 2.13
CA ILE A 79 3.35 -4.72 3.38
C ILE A 79 2.51 -4.27 4.58
N LEU A 80 2.14 -3.00 4.61
CA LEU A 80 1.41 -2.41 5.73
C LEU A 80 -0.04 -2.89 5.84
N THR A 81 -0.57 -3.47 4.78
CA THR A 81 -1.93 -4.05 4.78
C THR A 81 -1.93 -5.56 4.99
N GLY A 82 -0.80 -6.13 5.39
CA GLY A 82 -0.72 -7.52 5.84
C GLY A 82 -0.33 -8.53 4.77
N ARG A 83 0.23 -8.08 3.64
CA ARG A 83 0.59 -8.97 2.53
C ARG A 83 2.10 -9.25 2.42
N LYS A 84 2.86 -8.95 3.47
CA LYS A 84 4.32 -9.13 3.45
C LYS A 84 4.73 -10.55 3.05
N ASP A 85 4.07 -11.56 3.60
CA ASP A 85 4.43 -12.95 3.36
C ASP A 85 4.20 -13.38 1.91
N GLY A 86 3.34 -12.68 1.18
CA GLY A 86 3.10 -12.95 -0.24
C GLY A 86 4.20 -12.46 -1.17
N PHE A 87 5.17 -11.70 -0.67
CA PHE A 87 6.23 -11.13 -1.51
C PHE A 87 7.16 -12.18 -2.10
N LYS A 88 7.23 -13.37 -1.51
CA LYS A 88 7.99 -14.49 -2.10
C LYS A 88 7.48 -14.88 -3.49
N ASP A 89 6.21 -14.61 -3.76
CA ASP A 89 5.57 -14.89 -5.05
C ASP A 89 5.16 -13.60 -5.79
N LEU A 90 5.81 -12.48 -5.47
CA LEU A 90 5.55 -11.19 -6.11
C LEU A 90 5.75 -11.30 -7.62
N ARG A 91 4.76 -10.86 -8.39
CA ARG A 91 4.75 -10.85 -9.85
C ARG A 91 4.77 -12.24 -10.50
N LYS A 92 4.57 -13.29 -9.71
CA LYS A 92 4.43 -14.66 -10.23
C LYS A 92 2.96 -14.98 -10.43
N GLU A 93 2.69 -15.93 -11.32
CA GLU A 93 1.32 -16.38 -11.55
C GLU A 93 0.71 -16.92 -10.26
N GLY A 94 -0.49 -16.45 -9.94
CA GLY A 94 -1.17 -16.83 -8.70
C GLY A 94 -0.65 -16.16 -7.45
N GLY A 95 0.42 -15.34 -7.54
CA GLY A 95 1.00 -14.61 -6.43
C GLY A 95 0.55 -13.16 -6.38
N LEU A 96 1.24 -12.35 -5.56
CA LEU A 96 0.95 -10.92 -5.44
C LEU A 96 1.26 -10.19 -6.74
N SER A 97 0.35 -9.29 -7.13
CA SER A 97 0.58 -8.36 -8.23
C SER A 97 1.62 -7.32 -7.82
N GLY A 98 2.40 -6.84 -8.81
CA GLY A 98 3.25 -5.66 -8.62
C GLY A 98 2.47 -4.35 -8.61
N PHE A 99 1.15 -4.39 -8.74
CA PHE A 99 0.26 -3.22 -8.76
C PHE A 99 -0.87 -3.42 -7.76
N PRO A 100 -1.53 -2.33 -7.30
CA PRO A 100 -2.73 -2.46 -6.49
C PRO A 100 -3.80 -3.27 -7.21
N LYS A 101 -4.46 -4.17 -6.49
CA LYS A 101 -5.53 -5.01 -7.01
C LYS A 101 -6.63 -5.15 -5.96
N ARG A 102 -7.85 -4.78 -6.32
CA ARG A 102 -9.00 -4.86 -5.42
C ARG A 102 -9.30 -6.28 -4.98
N ASN A 103 -8.97 -7.27 -5.80
CA ASN A 103 -9.19 -8.67 -5.45
C ASN A 103 -8.16 -9.24 -4.46
N GLU A 104 -7.09 -8.52 -4.18
CA GLU A 104 -6.12 -8.93 -3.15
C GLU A 104 -6.51 -8.42 -1.77
N SER A 105 -7.07 -7.21 -1.69
CA SER A 105 -7.35 -6.56 -0.41
C SER A 105 -8.39 -5.46 -0.61
N ASN A 106 -9.28 -5.31 0.37
CA ASN A 106 -10.21 -4.19 0.40
C ASN A 106 -9.53 -2.85 0.68
N CYS A 107 -8.23 -2.87 0.99
CA CYS A 107 -7.42 -1.66 1.13
C CYS A 107 -6.89 -1.15 -0.21
N ASP A 108 -7.04 -1.91 -1.28
CA ASP A 108 -6.69 -1.49 -2.63
C ASP A 108 -7.94 -0.89 -3.28
N SER A 109 -8.00 0.43 -3.35
CA SER A 109 -9.21 1.16 -3.75
C SER A 109 -9.48 1.11 -5.24
N PHE A 110 -8.45 0.86 -6.05
CA PHE A 110 -8.56 0.84 -7.49
C PHE A 110 -7.42 0.01 -8.09
N ASP A 111 -7.71 -0.68 -9.20
CA ASP A 111 -6.67 -1.42 -9.93
C ASP A 111 -5.92 -0.43 -10.81
N THR A 112 -4.64 -0.19 -10.50
CA THR A 112 -3.81 0.74 -11.25
C THR A 112 -2.57 0.04 -11.79
N GLY A 113 -2.05 0.56 -12.91
CA GLY A 113 -0.80 0.10 -13.50
C GLY A 113 0.15 1.27 -13.70
N HIS A 114 0.82 1.33 -14.84
CA HIS A 114 1.73 2.41 -15.16
C HIS A 114 1.04 3.67 -15.73
N SER A 115 -0.25 3.59 -16.08
CA SER A 115 -1.01 4.74 -16.58
C SER A 115 -1.46 5.62 -15.42
N SER A 116 -1.24 6.93 -15.56
CA SER A 116 -1.67 7.89 -14.56
C SER A 116 -3.19 8.09 -14.65
N ASN A 117 -3.93 7.43 -13.78
CA ASN A 117 -5.39 7.47 -13.78
C ASN A 117 -5.99 7.86 -12.42
N SER A 118 -5.18 8.35 -11.49
CA SER A 118 -5.64 8.74 -10.15
C SER A 118 -6.67 9.87 -10.19
N ILE A 119 -6.51 10.80 -11.13
CA ILE A 119 -7.44 11.92 -11.31
C ILE A 119 -8.81 11.43 -11.72
N SER A 120 -8.90 10.38 -12.54
CA SER A 120 -10.17 9.78 -12.93
C SER A 120 -10.72 8.86 -11.85
N ALA A 121 -9.86 8.06 -11.21
CA ALA A 121 -10.26 7.10 -10.19
C ALA A 121 -10.71 7.77 -8.89
N GLY A 122 -10.07 8.89 -8.52
CA GLY A 122 -10.40 9.63 -7.31
C GLY A 122 -11.86 10.09 -7.27
N PRO A 123 -12.34 10.84 -8.28
CA PRO A 123 -13.73 11.25 -8.32
C PRO A 123 -14.73 10.09 -8.32
N VAL A 124 -14.43 8.99 -9.01
CA VAL A 124 -15.29 7.80 -9.00
C VAL A 124 -15.38 7.22 -7.59
N SER A 125 -14.25 7.05 -6.91
CA SER A 125 -14.24 6.56 -5.54
C SER A 125 -14.98 7.48 -4.60
N TYR A 126 -14.78 8.78 -4.72
CA TYR A 126 -15.47 9.78 -3.91
C TYR A 126 -16.99 9.72 -4.14
N THR A 127 -17.42 9.60 -5.39
CA THR A 127 -18.82 9.50 -5.75
C THR A 127 -19.47 8.29 -5.09
N HIS A 128 -18.83 7.13 -5.14
CA HIS A 128 -19.34 5.91 -4.51
C HIS A 128 -19.45 6.03 -3.00
N LEU A 129 -18.55 6.80 -2.36
CA LEU A 129 -18.53 6.96 -0.92
C LEU A 129 -19.51 8.01 -0.43
N THR A 130 -19.69 9.09 -1.18
CA THR A 130 -20.33 10.29 -0.68
C THR A 130 -21.74 10.54 -1.21
N LEU A 131 -22.13 9.94 -2.34
CA LEU A 131 -23.50 10.13 -2.85
C LEU A 131 -24.56 9.76 -1.82
N PRO A 132 -24.48 8.62 -1.13
CA PRO A 132 -25.45 8.29 -0.09
C PRO A 132 -25.46 9.31 1.07
N THR A 133 -24.29 9.87 1.40
CA THR A 133 -24.12 10.86 2.44
C THR A 133 -24.57 12.24 1.95
N ASN A 134 -24.23 12.60 0.73
CA ASN A 134 -24.57 13.89 0.13
C ASN A 134 -26.08 14.07 0.00
N SER A 135 -26.84 13.00 -0.12
CA SER A 135 -28.29 13.09 -0.15
C SER A 135 -28.86 13.62 1.17
N LEU A 136 -28.06 13.63 2.22
CA LEU A 136 -28.44 14.14 3.54
C LEU A 136 -28.03 15.59 3.74
N VAL A 137 -27.20 16.09 2.88
CA VAL A 137 -26.71 17.46 2.91
C VAL A 137 -27.49 18.32 1.96
#